data_ca5478bcbc368190c2e1a57a850d95f7
#
_entry.id   ca5478bcbc368190c2e1a57a850d95f7
#
_cell.length_a   1.000
_cell.length_b   1.000
_cell.length_c   1.000
_cell.angle_alpha   90.00
_cell.angle_beta   90.00
_cell.angle_gamma   90.00
#
_symmetry.space_group_name_H-M   'P 1'
#
loop_
_entity.id
_entity.type
_entity.pdbx_description
1 polymer ?
#
loop_
_entity_poly.entity_id
_entity_poly.type
_entity_poly.pdbx_seq_one_letter_code
_entity_poly.pdbx_strand_id
1 'polypeptide(L)'
;MRRAGGEGGPVLVLPGNHDLNRSDAARFEGDAVIPVESVSAADFRRIYAPFGYDEAWSADDHSLSYVYRLCDGLRILFVDCNSDAGSDTIPSETFPWIESQLLEAQAAGERVIAVSHQTVLQHNSRFADGFVITNRDRLLRLYRQYHVAVNLSGHMHIQHVRQEGSFTEIVTGALSVLDCPCGVLRLTGEGGEYTARSAVSAELQAEATAFFRANAFHQGMAGGDEEMAGYLADLNAAYFSGRMDLAERNAALLRRWREADAFTVSYIESLLEDLGRDFTKASFSF
;
A
#
# COMPACT_ATOMS: atom_id res chain seq x y z
N MET A 1 8.29 13.88 14.17
CA MET A 1 6.87 14.26 13.88
C MET A 1 6.30 14.87 15.16
N ARG A 2 5.58 15.96 15.07
CA ARG A 2 4.83 16.48 16.22
C ARG A 2 3.37 16.11 16.01
N ARG A 3 2.66 15.64 17.07
CA ARG A 3 1.19 15.71 17.05
C ARG A 3 0.81 17.11 16.63
N ALA A 4 -0.04 17.25 15.63
CA ALA A 4 -0.63 18.53 15.32
C ALA A 4 -1.42 18.98 16.56
N GLY A 5 -0.83 19.83 17.36
CA GLY A 5 -1.47 20.39 18.55
C GLY A 5 -2.60 21.32 18.14
N GLY A 6 -3.83 21.02 18.52
CA GLY A 6 -5.03 21.78 18.25
C GLY A 6 -5.81 21.25 17.04
N GLU A 7 -7.02 20.79 17.20
CA GLU A 7 -8.04 20.37 16.21
C GLU A 7 -7.67 19.25 15.22
N GLY A 8 -6.45 18.69 15.22
CA GLY A 8 -6.04 17.57 14.40
C GLY A 8 -6.39 16.22 15.04
N GLY A 9 -6.92 15.28 14.25
CA GLY A 9 -7.15 13.89 14.68
C GLY A 9 -5.84 13.15 15.03
N PRO A 10 -5.92 11.90 15.53
CA PRO A 10 -4.76 11.10 15.87
C PRO A 10 -3.94 10.79 14.60
N VAL A 11 -2.63 10.65 14.76
CA VAL A 11 -1.74 10.08 13.76
C VAL A 11 -1.45 8.65 14.20
N LEU A 12 -1.78 7.67 13.34
CA LEU A 12 -1.64 6.26 13.61
C LEU A 12 -0.63 5.65 12.64
N VAL A 13 0.27 4.79 13.10
CA VAL A 13 1.34 4.22 12.27
C VAL A 13 1.35 2.71 12.32
N LEU A 14 1.82 2.12 11.23
CA LEU A 14 2.15 0.71 11.10
C LEU A 14 3.50 0.60 10.37
N PRO A 15 4.42 -0.31 10.75
CA PRO A 15 5.68 -0.46 10.05
C PRO A 15 5.52 -1.07 8.66
N GLY A 16 6.35 -0.61 7.73
CA GLY A 16 6.59 -1.28 6.47
C GLY A 16 7.90 -2.08 6.47
N ASN A 17 8.16 -2.77 5.37
CA ASN A 17 9.33 -3.64 5.22
C ASN A 17 10.67 -2.90 5.20
N HIS A 18 10.68 -1.57 5.12
CA HIS A 18 11.88 -0.74 5.19
C HIS A 18 12.09 -0.08 6.57
N ASP A 19 11.14 -0.21 7.50
CA ASP A 19 11.21 0.46 8.79
C ASP A 19 11.96 -0.34 9.87
N LEU A 20 12.03 -1.67 9.72
CA LEU A 20 12.52 -2.58 10.74
C LEU A 20 13.55 -3.58 10.22
N ASN A 21 14.45 -4.00 11.09
CA ASN A 21 15.32 -5.18 10.91
C ASN A 21 16.12 -5.19 9.58
N ARG A 22 16.47 -4.00 9.07
CA ARG A 22 17.14 -3.85 7.77
C ARG A 22 18.64 -4.09 7.92
N SER A 23 19.14 -5.11 7.25
CA SER A 23 20.59 -5.40 7.20
C SER A 23 21.37 -4.37 6.34
N ASP A 24 20.66 -3.62 5.47
CA ASP A 24 21.19 -2.58 4.60
C ASP A 24 20.88 -1.17 5.12
N ALA A 25 20.52 -1.02 6.41
CA ALA A 25 20.26 0.28 7.00
C ALA A 25 21.48 1.20 6.86
N ALA A 26 21.29 2.37 6.31
CA ALA A 26 22.37 3.32 6.04
C ALA A 26 21.91 4.77 6.18
N ARG A 27 22.86 5.66 6.48
CA ARG A 27 22.72 7.11 6.33
C ARG A 27 23.55 7.59 5.17
N PHE A 28 23.14 8.69 4.56
CA PHE A 28 23.84 9.31 3.45
C PHE A 28 24.51 10.61 3.92
N GLU A 29 25.80 10.78 3.60
CA GLU A 29 26.54 12.01 3.79
C GLU A 29 27.18 12.41 2.44
N GLY A 30 26.49 13.26 1.66
CA GLY A 30 26.82 13.48 0.26
C GLY A 30 26.67 12.16 -0.52
N ASP A 31 27.74 11.76 -1.22
CA ASP A 31 27.77 10.50 -1.98
C ASP A 31 28.17 9.27 -1.12
N ALA A 32 28.52 9.47 0.14
CA ALA A 32 28.93 8.38 1.03
C ALA A 32 27.72 7.68 1.63
N VAL A 33 27.70 6.33 1.55
CA VAL A 33 26.73 5.45 2.18
C VAL A 33 27.37 4.86 3.44
N ILE A 34 26.87 5.23 4.61
CA ILE A 34 27.42 4.84 5.91
C ILE A 34 26.43 3.88 6.59
N PRO A 35 26.82 2.61 6.82
CA PRO A 35 25.98 1.68 7.55
C PRO A 35 25.58 2.21 8.93
N VAL A 36 24.33 2.01 9.33
CA VAL A 36 23.81 2.35 10.65
C VAL A 36 23.10 1.15 11.27
N GLU A 37 22.90 1.21 12.57
CA GLU A 37 22.14 0.19 13.30
C GLU A 37 20.67 0.22 12.84
N SER A 38 20.09 -0.96 12.61
CA SER A 38 18.67 -1.09 12.22
C SER A 38 17.76 -0.91 13.42
N VAL A 39 16.56 -0.41 13.19
CA VAL A 39 15.51 -0.28 14.20
C VAL A 39 14.88 -1.66 14.44
N SER A 40 14.80 -2.06 15.72
CA SER A 40 14.06 -3.26 16.12
C SER A 40 12.56 -2.99 16.28
N ALA A 41 11.72 -4.04 16.34
CA ALA A 41 10.30 -3.91 16.64
C ALA A 41 10.03 -3.20 17.98
N ALA A 42 10.85 -3.49 19.01
CA ALA A 42 10.76 -2.82 20.30
C ALA A 42 11.10 -1.32 20.22
N ASP A 43 12.13 -0.97 19.44
CA ASP A 43 12.49 0.43 19.20
C ASP A 43 11.41 1.16 18.41
N PHE A 44 10.84 0.53 17.38
CA PHE A 44 9.74 1.11 16.61
C PHE A 44 8.55 1.42 17.52
N ARG A 45 8.10 0.44 18.32
CA ARG A 45 7.03 0.64 19.31
C ARG A 45 7.33 1.81 20.25
N ARG A 46 8.56 1.91 20.77
CA ARG A 46 9.00 2.98 21.67
C ARG A 46 9.03 4.35 20.97
N ILE A 47 9.57 4.43 19.74
CA ILE A 47 9.69 5.67 18.96
C ILE A 47 8.32 6.20 18.58
N TYR A 48 7.42 5.30 18.15
CA TYR A 48 6.09 5.64 17.68
C TYR A 48 4.98 5.46 18.74
N ALA A 49 5.36 5.28 20.03
CA ALA A 49 4.40 5.13 21.12
C ALA A 49 3.25 6.15 21.08
N PRO A 50 3.50 7.48 20.91
CA PRO A 50 2.42 8.47 20.86
C PRO A 50 1.67 8.56 19.53
N PHE A 51 1.89 7.60 18.62
CA PHE A 51 1.27 7.54 17.29
C PHE A 51 0.43 6.27 17.11
N GLY A 52 -0.41 5.98 18.10
CA GLY A 52 -1.37 4.89 18.10
C GLY A 52 -1.10 3.81 19.15
N TYR A 53 0.16 3.48 19.46
CA TYR A 53 0.48 2.39 20.39
C TYR A 53 0.08 2.69 21.84
N ASP A 54 0.30 3.93 22.34
CA ASP A 54 -0.11 4.34 23.69
C ASP A 54 -1.64 4.44 23.83
N GLU A 55 -2.35 4.61 22.73
CA GLU A 55 -3.80 4.78 22.67
C GLU A 55 -4.51 3.55 22.12
N ALA A 56 -3.74 2.45 21.92
CA ALA A 56 -4.31 1.21 21.40
C ALA A 56 -5.37 0.65 22.35
N TRP A 57 -6.52 0.28 21.79
CA TRP A 57 -7.56 -0.45 22.51
C TRP A 57 -7.08 -1.84 22.93
N SER A 58 -6.36 -2.49 22.03
CA SER A 58 -5.71 -3.78 22.24
C SER A 58 -4.44 -3.82 21.38
N ALA A 59 -3.38 -4.44 21.89
CA ALA A 59 -2.14 -4.67 21.16
C ALA A 59 -1.78 -6.14 21.22
N ASP A 60 -1.21 -6.66 20.13
CA ASP A 60 -0.69 -8.02 20.07
C ASP A 60 0.67 -8.12 20.78
N ASP A 61 0.91 -9.25 21.45
CA ASP A 61 2.16 -9.51 22.16
C ASP A 61 3.25 -10.08 21.21
N HIS A 62 2.87 -10.57 20.03
CA HIS A 62 3.75 -11.29 19.11
C HIS A 62 4.15 -10.46 17.87
N SER A 63 3.50 -9.32 17.65
CA SER A 63 3.78 -8.41 16.53
C SER A 63 3.57 -6.95 16.90
N LEU A 64 3.71 -6.07 15.95
CA LEU A 64 3.33 -4.66 16.09
C LEU A 64 1.87 -4.38 15.69
N SER A 65 1.04 -5.42 15.61
CA SER A 65 -0.39 -5.30 15.35
C SER A 65 -1.11 -4.68 16.55
N TYR A 66 -2.11 -3.85 16.27
CA TYR A 66 -2.95 -3.25 17.31
C TYR A 66 -4.33 -2.86 16.78
N VAL A 67 -5.26 -2.61 17.68
CA VAL A 67 -6.58 -2.06 17.39
C VAL A 67 -6.68 -0.64 17.96
N TYR A 68 -7.19 0.27 17.15
CA TYR A 68 -7.53 1.63 17.57
C TYR A 68 -9.05 1.84 17.44
N ARG A 69 -9.68 2.39 18.48
CA ARG A 69 -11.09 2.76 18.44
C ARG A 69 -11.22 4.18 17.91
N LEU A 70 -11.64 4.32 16.64
CA LEU A 70 -11.70 5.62 15.98
C LEU A 70 -12.86 6.48 16.52
N CYS A 71 -14.01 5.86 16.71
CA CYS A 71 -15.21 6.44 17.30
C CYS A 71 -16.14 5.30 17.75
N ASP A 72 -17.26 5.65 18.37
CA ASP A 72 -18.29 4.67 18.73
C ASP A 72 -18.76 3.92 17.48
N GLY A 73 -18.76 2.58 17.56
CA GLY A 73 -19.15 1.70 16.48
C GLY A 73 -18.12 1.46 15.37
N LEU A 74 -16.88 1.97 15.51
CA LEU A 74 -15.85 1.78 14.48
C LEU A 74 -14.45 1.59 15.07
N ARG A 75 -13.82 0.48 14.70
CA ARG A 75 -12.42 0.14 15.00
C ARG A 75 -11.57 0.13 13.75
N ILE A 76 -10.28 0.41 13.93
CA ILE A 76 -9.24 0.20 12.92
C ILE A 76 -8.33 -0.90 13.44
N LEU A 77 -8.23 -1.99 12.68
CA LEU A 77 -7.33 -3.11 12.95
C LEU A 77 -6.06 -2.95 12.10
N PHE A 78 -4.95 -2.66 12.77
CA PHE A 78 -3.63 -2.61 12.16
C PHE A 78 -2.98 -3.98 12.24
N VAL A 79 -2.66 -4.57 11.07
CA VAL A 79 -2.07 -5.91 10.98
C VAL A 79 -0.64 -5.78 10.48
N ASP A 80 0.30 -6.06 11.36
CA ASP A 80 1.72 -6.07 11.07
C ASP A 80 2.17 -7.41 10.47
N CYS A 81 2.94 -7.34 9.40
CA CYS A 81 3.55 -8.47 8.72
C CYS A 81 5.06 -8.26 8.50
N ASN A 82 5.69 -7.33 9.23
CA ASN A 82 7.07 -6.91 9.03
C ASN A 82 7.94 -6.99 10.30
N SER A 83 7.38 -7.24 11.47
CA SER A 83 8.12 -7.25 12.73
C SER A 83 8.91 -8.53 12.98
N ASP A 84 8.56 -9.63 12.33
CA ASP A 84 9.33 -10.87 12.39
C ASP A 84 10.52 -10.86 11.42
N ALA A 85 11.42 -11.81 11.55
CA ALA A 85 12.65 -11.91 10.75
C ALA A 85 12.43 -12.07 9.23
N GLY A 86 11.21 -12.42 8.80
CA GLY A 86 10.77 -12.41 7.40
C GLY A 86 9.75 -11.30 7.17
N SER A 87 10.02 -10.35 6.28
CA SER A 87 9.00 -9.43 5.81
C SER A 87 7.86 -10.18 5.11
N ASP A 88 6.67 -9.57 5.03
CA ASP A 88 5.47 -10.08 4.35
C ASP A 88 4.72 -11.27 5.00
N THR A 89 5.06 -11.63 6.22
CA THR A 89 4.41 -12.75 6.91
C THR A 89 3.87 -12.33 8.28
N ILE A 90 2.60 -12.61 8.55
CA ILE A 90 2.01 -12.39 9.87
C ILE A 90 2.47 -13.54 10.79
N PRO A 91 3.01 -13.26 11.99
CA PRO A 91 3.34 -14.32 12.96
C PRO A 91 2.12 -15.23 13.23
N SER A 92 2.34 -16.52 13.30
CA SER A 92 1.23 -17.48 13.46
C SER A 92 0.46 -17.27 14.77
N GLU A 93 1.13 -16.80 15.80
CA GLU A 93 0.62 -16.48 17.12
C GLU A 93 -0.29 -15.24 17.13
N THR A 94 -0.10 -14.33 16.17
CA THR A 94 -0.93 -13.12 15.99
C THR A 94 -2.36 -13.44 15.52
N PHE A 95 -2.57 -14.53 14.78
CA PHE A 95 -3.89 -14.85 14.24
C PHE A 95 -4.99 -15.11 15.29
N PRO A 96 -4.75 -15.84 16.39
CA PRO A 96 -5.74 -15.96 17.47
C PRO A 96 -6.12 -14.60 18.06
N TRP A 97 -5.18 -13.68 18.17
CA TRP A 97 -5.44 -12.33 18.64
C TRP A 97 -6.29 -11.56 17.61
N ILE A 98 -5.96 -11.60 16.30
CA ILE A 98 -6.79 -10.97 15.24
C ILE A 98 -8.21 -11.48 15.33
N GLU A 99 -8.40 -12.82 15.41
CA GLU A 99 -9.73 -13.43 15.48
C GLU A 99 -10.49 -12.96 16.71
N SER A 100 -9.84 -12.88 17.88
CA SER A 100 -10.45 -12.38 19.12
C SER A 100 -10.93 -10.93 19.00
N GLN A 101 -10.14 -10.07 18.34
CA GLN A 101 -10.49 -8.66 18.13
C GLN A 101 -11.69 -8.50 17.16
N LEU A 102 -11.74 -9.31 16.11
CA LEU A 102 -12.86 -9.32 15.17
C LEU A 102 -14.14 -9.87 15.81
N LEU A 103 -14.02 -10.93 16.60
CA LEU A 103 -15.14 -11.49 17.36
C LEU A 103 -15.70 -10.49 18.38
N GLU A 104 -14.81 -9.80 19.11
CA GLU A 104 -15.21 -8.77 20.07
C GLU A 104 -15.93 -7.60 19.38
N ALA A 105 -15.41 -7.12 18.23
CA ALA A 105 -16.05 -6.07 17.44
C ALA A 105 -17.45 -6.51 16.96
N GLN A 106 -17.57 -7.73 16.43
CA GLN A 106 -18.85 -8.30 15.99
C GLN A 106 -19.85 -8.39 17.14
N ALA A 107 -19.43 -8.89 18.32
CA ALA A 107 -20.30 -8.98 19.49
C ALA A 107 -20.76 -7.62 20.02
N ALA A 108 -19.94 -6.58 19.83
CA ALA A 108 -20.29 -5.20 20.18
C ALA A 108 -21.11 -4.47 19.09
N GLY A 109 -21.35 -5.10 17.92
CA GLY A 109 -21.98 -4.45 16.76
C GLY A 109 -21.11 -3.34 16.14
N GLU A 110 -19.80 -3.40 16.35
CA GLU A 110 -18.83 -2.43 15.80
C GLU A 110 -18.30 -2.90 14.45
N ARG A 111 -18.01 -1.96 13.57
CA ARG A 111 -17.39 -2.20 12.26
C ARG A 111 -15.88 -2.14 12.35
N VAL A 112 -15.23 -2.84 11.44
CA VAL A 112 -13.78 -2.88 11.39
C VAL A 112 -13.29 -2.47 10.01
N ILE A 113 -12.36 -1.50 9.98
CA ILE A 113 -11.50 -1.20 8.85
C ILE A 113 -10.14 -1.82 9.14
N ALA A 114 -9.58 -2.57 8.21
CA ALA A 114 -8.25 -3.14 8.34
C ALA A 114 -7.19 -2.27 7.65
N VAL A 115 -5.96 -2.34 8.17
CA VAL A 115 -4.78 -1.67 7.61
C VAL A 115 -3.62 -2.65 7.65
N SER A 116 -2.90 -2.78 6.54
CA SER A 116 -1.64 -3.55 6.46
C SER A 116 -0.65 -2.80 5.56
N HIS A 117 0.64 -3.13 5.65
CA HIS A 117 1.60 -2.54 4.72
C HIS A 117 1.59 -3.26 3.38
N GLN A 118 1.89 -4.57 3.35
CA GLN A 118 1.71 -5.41 2.17
C GLN A 118 0.24 -5.69 1.91
N THR A 119 -0.07 -6.02 0.66
CA THR A 119 -1.44 -6.26 0.23
C THR A 119 -1.96 -7.64 0.65
N VAL A 120 -3.27 -7.73 0.85
CA VAL A 120 -3.98 -8.99 1.11
C VAL A 120 -4.45 -9.62 -0.20
N LEU A 121 -4.89 -8.80 -1.16
CA LEU A 121 -5.23 -9.24 -2.52
C LEU A 121 -4.04 -9.04 -3.47
N GLN A 122 -3.97 -9.83 -4.52
CA GLN A 122 -3.00 -9.63 -5.58
C GLN A 122 -3.50 -8.57 -6.54
N HIS A 123 -2.80 -7.43 -6.62
CA HIS A 123 -3.18 -6.27 -7.43
C HIS A 123 -2.66 -6.33 -8.88
N ASN A 124 -1.63 -7.10 -9.14
CA ASN A 124 -1.09 -7.31 -10.49
C ASN A 124 -0.69 -8.78 -10.67
N SER A 125 -0.94 -9.35 -11.82
CA SER A 125 -0.70 -10.77 -12.09
C SER A 125 0.77 -11.20 -11.97
N ARG A 126 1.72 -10.26 -12.08
CA ARG A 126 3.16 -10.52 -11.97
C ARG A 126 3.75 -10.22 -10.59
N PHE A 127 3.07 -9.41 -9.77
CA PHE A 127 3.59 -8.98 -8.47
C PHE A 127 2.85 -9.71 -7.34
N ALA A 128 3.31 -10.90 -7.02
CA ALA A 128 2.83 -11.71 -5.90
C ALA A 128 3.90 -11.84 -4.80
N ASP A 129 5.02 -12.48 -5.14
CA ASP A 129 6.10 -12.74 -4.17
C ASP A 129 6.72 -11.43 -3.68
N GLY A 130 6.77 -11.25 -2.36
CA GLY A 130 7.26 -10.04 -1.71
C GLY A 130 6.29 -8.86 -1.71
N PHE A 131 5.19 -8.89 -2.49
CA PHE A 131 4.20 -7.81 -2.55
C PHE A 131 2.93 -8.11 -1.75
N VAL A 132 2.59 -9.38 -1.65
CA VAL A 132 1.37 -9.84 -1.00
C VAL A 132 1.73 -10.57 0.28
N ILE A 133 0.93 -10.41 1.34
CA ILE A 133 1.12 -11.13 2.60
C ILE A 133 1.14 -12.64 2.30
N THR A 134 2.23 -13.32 2.66
CA THR A 134 2.49 -14.72 2.30
C THR A 134 1.39 -15.66 2.84
N ASN A 135 0.96 -15.45 4.07
CA ASN A 135 -0.09 -16.26 4.71
C ASN A 135 -1.48 -15.59 4.69
N ARG A 136 -1.72 -14.74 3.69
CA ARG A 136 -2.96 -13.96 3.47
C ARG A 136 -4.24 -14.77 3.47
N ASP A 137 -4.22 -16.02 3.01
CA ASP A 137 -5.42 -16.84 2.91
C ASP A 137 -6.08 -17.07 4.26
N ARG A 138 -5.27 -17.15 5.34
CA ARG A 138 -5.79 -17.22 6.70
C ARG A 138 -6.43 -15.90 7.12
N LEU A 139 -5.81 -14.76 6.79
CA LEU A 139 -6.34 -13.43 7.06
C LEU A 139 -7.64 -13.17 6.29
N LEU A 140 -7.68 -13.49 5.00
CA LEU A 140 -8.87 -13.34 4.15
C LEU A 140 -10.06 -14.17 4.65
N ARG A 141 -9.80 -15.39 5.17
CA ARG A 141 -10.87 -16.17 5.80
C ARG A 141 -11.47 -15.46 7.00
N LEU A 142 -10.63 -14.89 7.88
CA LEU A 142 -11.12 -14.11 9.02
C LEU A 142 -11.87 -12.86 8.56
N TYR A 143 -11.34 -12.11 7.61
CA TYR A 143 -11.99 -10.91 7.09
C TYR A 143 -13.38 -11.21 6.50
N ARG A 144 -13.50 -12.30 5.75
CA ARG A 144 -14.79 -12.75 5.21
C ARG A 144 -15.75 -13.23 6.30
N GLN A 145 -15.26 -14.00 7.26
CA GLN A 145 -16.05 -14.55 8.38
C GLN A 145 -16.65 -13.44 9.26
N TYR A 146 -15.88 -12.39 9.51
CA TYR A 146 -16.25 -11.28 10.38
C TYR A 146 -16.65 -10.00 9.62
N HIS A 147 -16.90 -10.10 8.32
CA HIS A 147 -17.41 -9.02 7.47
C HIS A 147 -16.54 -7.75 7.49
N VAL A 148 -15.22 -7.88 7.49
CA VAL A 148 -14.32 -6.74 7.26
C VAL A 148 -14.49 -6.29 5.80
N ALA A 149 -15.00 -5.08 5.62
CA ALA A 149 -15.37 -4.59 4.29
C ALA A 149 -14.19 -4.05 3.48
N VAL A 150 -13.18 -3.49 4.15
CA VAL A 150 -12.06 -2.82 3.49
C VAL A 150 -10.75 -3.05 4.23
N ASN A 151 -9.66 -3.23 3.44
CA ASN A 151 -8.28 -3.10 3.87
C ASN A 151 -7.62 -1.92 3.15
N LEU A 152 -6.89 -1.10 3.89
CA LEU A 152 -6.03 -0.04 3.34
C LEU A 152 -4.58 -0.53 3.38
N SER A 153 -3.89 -0.48 2.25
CA SER A 153 -2.51 -0.95 2.15
C SER A 153 -1.61 0.02 1.36
N GLY A 154 -0.31 -0.23 1.38
CA GLY A 154 0.71 0.52 0.68
C GLY A 154 1.63 -0.39 -0.10
N HIS A 155 2.94 -0.33 0.17
CA HIS A 155 4.01 -1.21 -0.29
C HIS A 155 4.26 -1.20 -1.81
N MET A 156 3.24 -1.34 -2.63
CA MET A 156 3.37 -1.40 -4.09
C MET A 156 3.72 -0.07 -4.74
N HIS A 157 3.64 1.03 -3.99
CA HIS A 157 3.86 2.40 -4.47
C HIS A 157 2.95 2.83 -5.62
N ILE A 158 1.84 2.14 -5.84
CA ILE A 158 0.84 2.46 -6.87
C ILE A 158 -0.47 2.89 -6.21
N GLN A 159 -1.28 3.62 -6.95
CA GLN A 159 -2.66 3.85 -6.57
C GLN A 159 -3.53 2.79 -7.24
N HIS A 160 -4.13 1.90 -6.45
CA HIS A 160 -4.91 0.80 -7.02
C HIS A 160 -6.04 0.33 -6.10
N VAL A 161 -7.09 -0.23 -6.70
CA VAL A 161 -8.23 -0.81 -5.98
C VAL A 161 -8.53 -2.20 -6.51
N ARG A 162 -8.62 -3.16 -5.61
CA ARG A 162 -9.06 -4.51 -5.93
C ARG A 162 -10.29 -4.87 -5.10
N GLN A 163 -11.24 -5.57 -5.71
CA GLN A 163 -12.43 -6.05 -5.03
C GLN A 163 -12.61 -7.53 -5.27
N GLU A 164 -12.92 -8.27 -4.20
CA GLU A 164 -13.22 -9.69 -4.24
C GLU A 164 -14.45 -9.98 -3.38
N GLY A 165 -15.59 -10.21 -4.03
CA GLY A 165 -16.89 -10.29 -3.36
C GLY A 165 -17.26 -8.95 -2.71
N SER A 166 -17.54 -8.96 -1.40
CA SER A 166 -17.81 -7.75 -0.61
C SER A 166 -16.55 -7.10 -0.03
N PHE A 167 -15.38 -7.73 -0.15
CA PHE A 167 -14.13 -7.21 0.39
C PHE A 167 -13.44 -6.32 -0.65
N THR A 168 -13.05 -5.12 -0.22
CA THR A 168 -12.32 -4.14 -1.04
C THR A 168 -10.94 -3.92 -0.44
N GLU A 169 -9.89 -3.96 -1.26
CA GLU A 169 -8.57 -3.49 -0.88
C GLU A 169 -8.19 -2.26 -1.67
N ILE A 170 -7.71 -1.23 -0.97
CA ILE A 170 -7.28 0.04 -1.52
C ILE A 170 -5.80 0.22 -1.21
N VAL A 171 -4.97 0.18 -2.26
CA VAL A 171 -3.56 0.52 -2.18
C VAL A 171 -3.41 2.00 -2.47
N THR A 172 -2.81 2.73 -1.54
CA THR A 172 -2.46 4.14 -1.74
C THR A 172 -0.99 4.24 -2.15
N GLY A 173 -0.71 4.99 -3.20
CA GLY A 173 0.65 5.21 -3.69
C GLY A 173 1.53 5.93 -2.67
N ALA A 174 2.85 5.87 -2.89
CA ALA A 174 3.82 6.51 -1.99
C ALA A 174 3.90 8.01 -2.20
N LEU A 175 4.02 8.78 -1.11
CA LEU A 175 4.19 10.24 -1.14
C LEU A 175 5.46 10.69 -1.90
N SER A 176 6.45 9.80 -2.04
CA SER A 176 7.72 10.06 -2.74
C SER A 176 7.70 9.68 -4.22
N VAL A 177 6.58 9.18 -4.73
CA VAL A 177 6.44 8.73 -6.13
C VAL A 177 5.42 9.62 -6.83
N LEU A 178 5.47 9.63 -8.16
CA LEU A 178 4.54 10.30 -9.08
C LEU A 178 3.19 10.63 -8.43
N ASP A 179 2.69 11.85 -8.63
CA ASP A 179 1.48 12.42 -8.04
C ASP A 179 1.52 12.67 -6.52
N CYS A 180 2.51 12.13 -5.79
CA CYS A 180 2.62 12.29 -4.34
C CYS A 180 1.26 12.08 -3.63
N PRO A 181 0.61 10.91 -3.78
CA PRO A 181 -0.79 10.75 -3.41
C PRO A 181 -0.99 10.62 -1.91
N CYS A 182 -2.13 11.09 -1.44
CA CYS A 182 -2.72 10.71 -0.16
C CYS A 182 -4.17 10.25 -0.37
N GLY A 183 -4.58 9.22 0.38
CA GLY A 183 -5.95 8.74 0.38
C GLY A 183 -6.82 9.54 1.36
N VAL A 184 -7.99 9.97 0.92
CA VAL A 184 -9.02 10.56 1.77
C VAL A 184 -10.19 9.59 1.83
N LEU A 185 -10.46 9.07 3.01
CA LEU A 185 -11.57 8.17 3.27
C LEU A 185 -12.68 8.91 4.02
N ARG A 186 -13.84 8.99 3.42
CA ARG A 186 -15.07 9.53 4.04
C ARG A 186 -15.95 8.36 4.46
N LEU A 187 -16.21 8.23 5.74
CA LEU A 187 -17.02 7.17 6.30
C LEU A 187 -18.44 7.63 6.60
N THR A 188 -19.39 6.75 6.36
CA THR A 188 -20.81 6.91 6.71
C THR A 188 -21.27 5.73 7.54
N GLY A 189 -22.53 5.77 8.01
CA GLY A 189 -23.15 4.63 8.69
C GLY A 189 -23.26 3.37 7.81
N GLU A 190 -23.20 3.46 6.50
CA GLU A 190 -23.45 2.36 5.55
C GLU A 190 -22.20 1.87 4.82
N GLY A 191 -21.10 2.66 4.85
CA GLY A 191 -19.87 2.32 4.13
C GLY A 191 -18.89 3.47 4.07
N GLY A 192 -18.06 3.51 3.02
CA GLY A 192 -17.07 4.53 2.81
C GLY A 192 -16.84 4.89 1.36
N GLU A 193 -16.41 6.12 1.14
CA GLU A 193 -15.94 6.66 -0.14
C GLU A 193 -14.47 7.04 -0.01
N TYR A 194 -13.65 6.49 -0.87
CA TYR A 194 -12.22 6.80 -0.97
C TYR A 194 -11.95 7.70 -2.18
N THR A 195 -11.05 8.64 -2.00
CA THR A 195 -10.51 9.46 -3.11
C THR A 195 -9.02 9.69 -2.89
N ALA A 196 -8.20 9.32 -3.87
CA ALA A 196 -6.80 9.70 -3.91
C ALA A 196 -6.68 11.17 -4.35
N ARG A 197 -5.79 11.91 -3.70
CA ARG A 197 -5.48 13.31 -3.99
C ARG A 197 -3.98 13.51 -3.93
N SER A 198 -3.45 14.44 -4.73
CA SER A 198 -2.07 14.89 -4.55
C SER A 198 -1.93 15.65 -3.22
N ALA A 199 -0.88 15.32 -2.48
CA ALA A 199 -0.52 15.98 -1.20
C ALA A 199 0.36 17.22 -1.41
N VAL A 200 0.72 17.54 -2.65
CA VAL A 200 1.64 18.63 -3.02
C VAL A 200 0.99 19.61 -3.99
N SER A 201 1.66 20.75 -4.22
CA SER A 201 1.19 21.73 -5.21
C SER A 201 1.23 21.19 -6.65
N ALA A 202 0.49 21.81 -7.56
CA ALA A 202 0.46 21.41 -8.95
C ALA A 202 1.85 21.54 -9.63
N GLU A 203 2.64 22.52 -9.22
CA GLU A 203 4.00 22.71 -9.72
C GLU A 203 4.91 21.54 -9.32
N LEU A 204 4.92 21.16 -8.03
CA LEU A 204 5.72 20.03 -7.55
C LEU A 204 5.24 18.70 -8.12
N GLN A 205 3.93 18.55 -8.31
CA GLN A 205 3.36 17.37 -8.99
C GLN A 205 3.87 17.27 -10.44
N ALA A 206 3.92 18.38 -11.18
CA ALA A 206 4.44 18.40 -12.53
C ALA A 206 5.94 18.05 -12.58
N GLU A 207 6.74 18.56 -11.64
CA GLU A 207 8.15 18.24 -11.51
C GLU A 207 8.36 16.75 -11.17
N ALA A 208 7.63 16.21 -10.21
CA ALA A 208 7.66 14.79 -9.85
C ALA A 208 7.29 13.88 -11.02
N THR A 209 6.27 14.27 -11.81
CA THR A 209 5.86 13.56 -13.02
C THR A 209 6.95 13.59 -14.09
N ALA A 210 7.57 14.75 -14.32
CA ALA A 210 8.67 14.87 -15.27
C ALA A 210 9.88 14.03 -14.86
N PHE A 211 10.24 14.06 -13.57
CA PHE A 211 11.32 13.25 -13.02
C PHE A 211 11.05 11.74 -13.16
N PHE A 212 9.81 11.30 -12.84
CA PHE A 212 9.41 9.91 -12.98
C PHE A 212 9.53 9.43 -14.43
N ARG A 213 9.04 10.22 -15.38
CA ARG A 213 9.09 9.87 -16.82
C ARG A 213 10.51 9.83 -17.35
N ALA A 214 11.40 10.70 -16.86
CA ALA A 214 12.82 10.74 -17.25
C ALA A 214 13.66 9.62 -16.60
N ASN A 215 13.07 8.74 -15.75
CA ASN A 215 13.81 7.72 -15.05
C ASN A 215 14.51 6.76 -16.02
N ALA A 216 15.79 6.49 -15.77
CA ALA A 216 16.63 5.60 -16.58
C ALA A 216 16.10 4.16 -16.67
N PHE A 217 15.22 3.74 -15.74
CA PHE A 217 14.53 2.46 -15.79
C PHE A 217 13.77 2.23 -17.11
N HIS A 218 13.06 3.26 -17.62
CA HIS A 218 12.32 3.15 -18.87
C HIS A 218 13.26 2.95 -20.06
N GLN A 219 14.39 3.68 -20.09
CA GLN A 219 15.43 3.51 -21.11
C GLN A 219 16.11 2.12 -21.04
N GLY A 220 16.38 1.64 -19.82
CA GLY A 220 16.98 0.33 -19.59
C GLY A 220 16.08 -0.80 -20.08
N MET A 221 14.78 -0.78 -19.72
CA MET A 221 13.81 -1.78 -20.19
C MET A 221 13.59 -1.72 -21.72
N ALA A 222 13.66 -0.52 -22.29
CA ALA A 222 13.47 -0.31 -23.72
C ALA A 222 14.72 -0.66 -24.57
N GLY A 223 15.82 -1.05 -23.95
CA GLY A 223 17.05 -1.39 -24.67
C GLY A 223 17.58 -0.27 -25.58
N GLY A 224 17.27 1.00 -25.26
CA GLY A 224 17.64 2.17 -26.03
C GLY A 224 16.64 2.56 -27.15
N ASP A 225 15.51 1.87 -27.29
CA ASP A 225 14.43 2.29 -28.21
C ASP A 225 13.64 3.44 -27.57
N GLU A 226 13.77 4.64 -28.10
CA GLU A 226 13.14 5.85 -27.56
C GLU A 226 11.61 5.80 -27.62
N GLU A 227 11.01 5.20 -28.66
CA GLU A 227 9.57 5.07 -28.78
C GLU A 227 9.00 4.13 -27.71
N MET A 228 9.68 3.01 -27.46
CA MET A 228 9.31 2.09 -26.39
C MET A 228 9.51 2.71 -25.01
N ALA A 229 10.62 3.42 -24.78
CA ALA A 229 10.88 4.10 -23.51
C ALA A 229 9.81 5.14 -23.20
N GLY A 230 9.40 5.92 -24.18
CA GLY A 230 8.29 6.89 -24.07
C GLY A 230 6.97 6.20 -23.72
N TYR A 231 6.64 5.14 -24.44
CA TYR A 231 5.43 4.36 -24.19
C TYR A 231 5.41 3.73 -22.78
N LEU A 232 6.54 3.15 -22.36
CA LEU A 232 6.70 2.61 -20.99
C LEU A 232 6.53 3.69 -19.93
N ALA A 233 7.13 4.86 -20.15
CA ALA A 233 7.04 5.97 -19.19
C ALA A 233 5.59 6.45 -19.04
N ASP A 234 4.85 6.58 -20.13
CA ASP A 234 3.45 7.00 -20.10
C ASP A 234 2.55 5.95 -19.46
N LEU A 235 2.75 4.68 -19.81
CA LEU A 235 1.97 3.56 -19.24
C LEU A 235 2.25 3.39 -17.74
N ASN A 236 3.53 3.45 -17.33
CA ASN A 236 3.89 3.40 -15.92
C ASN A 236 3.34 4.61 -15.15
N ALA A 237 3.39 5.81 -15.73
CA ALA A 237 2.80 6.99 -15.09
C ALA A 237 1.30 6.81 -14.85
N ALA A 238 0.55 6.29 -15.83
CA ALA A 238 -0.86 5.97 -15.68
C ALA A 238 -1.10 4.88 -14.62
N TYR A 239 -0.28 3.83 -14.61
CA TYR A 239 -0.41 2.73 -13.67
C TYR A 239 -0.13 3.15 -12.22
N PHE A 240 0.98 3.87 -11.99
CA PHE A 240 1.37 4.32 -10.66
C PHE A 240 0.40 5.36 -10.08
N SER A 241 -0.17 6.21 -10.92
CA SER A 241 -1.19 7.20 -10.49
C SER A 241 -2.61 6.63 -10.38
N GLY A 242 -2.82 5.35 -10.77
CA GLY A 242 -4.15 4.72 -10.78
C GLY A 242 -5.05 5.21 -11.91
N ARG A 243 -4.50 5.81 -12.96
CA ARG A 243 -5.22 6.44 -14.07
C ARG A 243 -5.09 5.63 -15.37
N MET A 244 -5.40 4.33 -15.27
CA MET A 244 -5.38 3.45 -16.44
C MET A 244 -6.49 3.76 -17.46
N ASP A 245 -7.44 4.63 -17.10
CA ASP A 245 -8.39 5.26 -18.00
C ASP A 245 -7.75 6.23 -19.02
N LEU A 246 -6.53 6.72 -18.71
CA LEU A 246 -5.74 7.58 -19.60
C LEU A 246 -4.71 6.81 -20.44
N ALA A 247 -4.52 5.52 -20.17
CA ALA A 247 -3.56 4.68 -20.87
C ALA A 247 -4.13 4.15 -22.19
N GLU A 248 -3.24 3.90 -23.15
CA GLU A 248 -3.59 3.33 -24.45
C GLU A 248 -2.77 2.09 -24.77
N ARG A 249 -3.37 1.14 -25.50
CA ARG A 249 -2.66 -0.05 -25.98
C ARG A 249 -2.03 0.22 -27.35
N ASN A 250 -0.72 0.27 -27.42
CA ASN A 250 0.00 0.34 -28.70
C ASN A 250 0.30 -1.08 -29.26
N ALA A 251 -0.69 -1.66 -29.94
CA ALA A 251 -0.57 -3.03 -30.46
C ALA A 251 0.54 -3.18 -31.53
N ALA A 252 0.85 -2.13 -32.30
CA ALA A 252 1.90 -2.16 -33.30
C ALA A 252 3.29 -2.22 -32.64
N LEU A 253 3.51 -1.36 -31.65
CA LEU A 253 4.74 -1.31 -30.86
C LEU A 253 4.97 -2.63 -30.12
N LEU A 254 3.92 -3.16 -29.44
CA LEU A 254 4.01 -4.41 -28.72
C LEU A 254 4.33 -5.62 -29.61
N ARG A 255 3.82 -5.68 -30.86
CA ARG A 255 4.20 -6.73 -31.79
C ARG A 255 5.66 -6.65 -32.18
N ARG A 256 6.17 -5.44 -32.49
CA ARG A 256 7.57 -5.20 -32.84
C ARG A 256 8.51 -5.64 -31.68
N TRP A 257 8.12 -5.32 -30.43
CA TRP A 257 8.93 -5.62 -29.25
C TRP A 257 8.85 -7.07 -28.78
N ARG A 258 7.75 -7.77 -29.02
CA ARG A 258 7.59 -9.16 -28.57
C ARG A 258 8.69 -10.09 -29.04
N GLU A 259 9.21 -9.85 -30.22
CA GLU A 259 10.31 -10.62 -30.80
C GLU A 259 11.68 -10.21 -30.22
N ALA A 260 11.81 -8.99 -29.74
CA ALA A 260 13.05 -8.46 -29.17
C ALA A 260 13.17 -8.71 -27.67
N ASP A 261 12.09 -8.47 -26.89
CA ASP A 261 12.08 -8.64 -25.43
C ASP A 261 10.70 -9.08 -24.93
N ALA A 262 10.54 -10.40 -24.78
CA ALA A 262 9.33 -11.00 -24.27
C ALA A 262 9.05 -10.65 -22.79
N PHE A 263 10.08 -10.36 -21.99
CA PHE A 263 9.90 -9.98 -20.58
C PHE A 263 9.24 -8.61 -20.47
N THR A 264 9.77 -7.60 -21.15
CA THR A 264 9.20 -6.25 -21.17
C THR A 264 7.77 -6.26 -21.69
N VAL A 265 7.48 -7.01 -22.77
CA VAL A 265 6.12 -7.13 -23.29
C VAL A 265 5.19 -7.79 -22.26
N SER A 266 5.62 -8.83 -21.59
CA SER A 266 4.81 -9.50 -20.56
C SER A 266 4.56 -8.57 -19.36
N TYR A 267 5.52 -7.74 -18.98
CA TYR A 267 5.33 -6.69 -17.96
C TYR A 267 4.24 -5.70 -18.39
N ILE A 268 4.36 -5.15 -19.61
CA ILE A 268 3.37 -4.20 -20.16
C ILE A 268 1.98 -4.83 -20.22
N GLU A 269 1.86 -6.08 -20.68
CA GLU A 269 0.57 -6.78 -20.74
C GLU A 269 -0.07 -6.89 -19.35
N SER A 270 0.71 -7.10 -18.30
CA SER A 270 0.18 -7.14 -16.93
C SER A 270 -0.36 -5.80 -16.44
N LEU A 271 0.21 -4.68 -16.89
CA LEU A 271 -0.34 -3.35 -16.61
C LEU A 271 -1.63 -3.10 -17.39
N LEU A 272 -1.67 -3.55 -18.65
CA LEU A 272 -2.81 -3.38 -19.56
C LEU A 272 -4.03 -4.24 -19.19
N GLU A 273 -3.92 -5.17 -18.23
CA GLU A 273 -5.09 -5.87 -17.66
C GLU A 273 -6.08 -4.90 -17.01
N ASP A 274 -5.59 -3.74 -16.57
CA ASP A 274 -6.38 -2.69 -15.91
C ASP A 274 -6.77 -1.53 -16.85
N LEU A 275 -6.55 -1.68 -18.14
CA LEU A 275 -6.83 -0.63 -19.12
C LEU A 275 -8.29 -0.11 -19.03
N GLY A 276 -8.44 1.21 -19.05
CA GLY A 276 -9.72 1.89 -18.98
C GLY A 276 -10.27 2.08 -17.56
N ARG A 277 -9.51 1.71 -16.51
CA ARG A 277 -9.93 1.86 -15.11
C ARG A 277 -9.36 3.12 -14.46
N ASP A 278 -10.18 3.78 -13.64
CA ASP A 278 -9.78 4.85 -12.72
C ASP A 278 -9.80 4.30 -11.28
N PHE A 279 -8.62 4.14 -10.67
CA PHE A 279 -8.44 3.66 -9.30
C PHE A 279 -8.26 4.79 -8.27
N THR A 280 -8.41 6.05 -8.70
CA THR A 280 -8.32 7.19 -7.77
C THR A 280 -9.55 7.32 -6.88
N LYS A 281 -10.59 6.52 -7.13
CA LYS A 281 -11.84 6.50 -6.37
C LYS A 281 -12.28 5.08 -6.11
N ALA A 282 -12.86 4.86 -4.93
CA ALA A 282 -13.50 3.61 -4.57
C ALA A 282 -14.66 3.86 -3.61
N SER A 283 -15.58 2.90 -3.55
CA SER A 283 -16.61 2.84 -2.51
C SER A 283 -16.76 1.41 -2.02
N PHE A 284 -17.15 1.26 -0.77
CA PHE A 284 -17.47 -0.02 -0.16
C PHE A 284 -18.63 0.12 0.82
N SER A 285 -19.32 -0.98 1.10
CA SER A 285 -20.38 -1.06 2.10
C SER A 285 -19.93 -1.91 3.28
N PHE A 286 -20.36 -1.53 4.50
CA PHE A 286 -20.13 -2.30 5.72
C PHE A 286 -21.08 -3.49 5.83
#